data_e8cf89d4cdbab7339235a6f98531a660
#
_entry.id   e8cf89d4cdbab7339235a6f98531a660
#
_cell.length_a   1.000
_cell.length_b   1.000
_cell.length_c   1.000
_cell.angle_alpha   90.00
_cell.angle_beta   90.00
_cell.angle_gamma   90.00
#
_symmetry.space_group_name_H-M   'P 1'
#
loop_
_entity.id
_entity.type
_entity.pdbx_description
1 polymer ?
#
loop_
_entity_poly.entity_id
_entity_poly.type
_entity_poly.pdbx_seq_one_letter_code
_entity_poly.pdbx_strand_id
1 'polypeptide(L)'
;FFDDMSPGSCFFLPHGAKIHNNLVDFLRYCYKKLGYKEIITPNLFNKKLWQTSGHWDKYKENMFLIHKQYDGDEDDNEYSLKPMNCPSHCLMFKRLSVSYRELPIRWADFGVLHRNELSGALTGLTRVRRFQQDDAHIFCTLEQVDKEIEDYLYFLKKVYQHFNFEFEVELSTRPEKYIGNIENWNKAEEILKNKIQIIPNWRVNEGDGAFYGPKIDVK
;
A
#
# COMPACT_ATOMS: atom_id res chain seq x y z
N PHE A 1 12.95 -19.67 -7.38
CA PHE A 1 12.83 -20.77 -6.42
C PHE A 1 12.70 -20.23 -5.00
N PHE A 2 12.27 -21.07 -4.09
CA PHE A 2 12.25 -20.82 -2.64
C PHE A 2 13.27 -21.73 -1.96
N ASP A 3 13.78 -21.30 -0.81
CA ASP A 3 14.78 -22.03 -0.03
C ASP A 3 14.49 -21.89 1.46
N ASP A 4 14.76 -22.95 2.23
CA ASP A 4 14.49 -23.00 3.66
C ASP A 4 15.36 -22.00 4.47
N MET A 5 16.48 -21.54 3.89
CA MET A 5 17.31 -20.51 4.50
C MET A 5 16.67 -19.13 4.47
N SER A 6 15.65 -18.91 3.60
CA SER A 6 14.84 -17.67 3.53
C SER A 6 13.38 -18.00 3.23
N PRO A 7 12.68 -18.62 4.19
CA PRO A 7 11.33 -19.11 3.97
C PRO A 7 10.35 -17.96 3.68
N GLY A 8 9.58 -18.12 2.61
CA GLY A 8 8.64 -17.08 2.16
C GLY A 8 9.29 -15.93 1.39
N SER A 9 10.54 -16.09 0.94
CA SER A 9 11.21 -15.12 0.06
C SER A 9 11.62 -15.78 -1.24
N CYS A 10 11.16 -15.25 -2.38
CA CYS A 10 11.48 -15.81 -3.68
C CYS A 10 12.86 -15.34 -4.16
N PHE A 11 13.65 -16.28 -4.66
CA PHE A 11 14.90 -16.02 -5.37
C PHE A 11 14.64 -15.98 -6.87
N PHE A 12 14.91 -14.84 -7.49
CA PHE A 12 14.78 -14.67 -8.93
C PHE A 12 16.10 -14.92 -9.64
N LEU A 13 16.17 -16.00 -10.42
CA LEU A 13 17.28 -16.27 -11.33
C LEU A 13 17.30 -15.27 -12.50
N PRO A 14 18.35 -15.21 -13.34
CA PRO A 14 18.51 -14.18 -14.36
C PRO A 14 17.28 -13.96 -15.26
N HIS A 15 16.61 -15.03 -15.70
CA HIS A 15 15.39 -14.92 -16.52
C HIS A 15 14.23 -14.33 -15.71
N GLY A 16 14.00 -14.80 -14.48
CA GLY A 16 12.98 -14.27 -13.59
C GLY A 16 13.24 -12.82 -13.21
N ALA A 17 14.49 -12.47 -12.91
CA ALA A 17 14.88 -11.10 -12.62
C ALA A 17 14.63 -10.16 -13.80
N LYS A 18 14.88 -10.62 -15.03
CA LYS A 18 14.58 -9.84 -16.24
C LYS A 18 13.06 -9.58 -16.39
N ILE A 19 12.25 -10.61 -16.19
CA ILE A 19 10.78 -10.46 -16.25
C ILE A 19 10.29 -9.49 -15.18
N HIS A 20 10.76 -9.67 -13.93
CA HIS A 20 10.44 -8.81 -12.81
C HIS A 20 10.80 -7.34 -13.09
N ASN A 21 12.02 -7.08 -13.56
CA ASN A 21 12.48 -5.71 -13.82
C ASN A 21 11.72 -5.08 -14.99
N ASN A 22 11.44 -5.82 -16.05
CA ASN A 22 10.62 -5.33 -17.17
C ASN A 22 9.20 -4.94 -16.72
N LEU A 23 8.59 -5.72 -15.81
CA LEU A 23 7.30 -5.38 -15.23
C LEU A 23 7.37 -4.10 -14.41
N VAL A 24 8.37 -3.97 -13.55
CA VAL A 24 8.59 -2.76 -12.74
C VAL A 24 8.82 -1.54 -13.64
N ASP A 25 9.63 -1.66 -14.69
CA ASP A 25 9.90 -0.56 -15.63
C ASP A 25 8.65 -0.17 -16.44
N PHE A 26 7.81 -1.13 -16.81
CA PHE A 26 6.52 -0.87 -17.42
C PHE A 26 5.61 -0.06 -16.47
N LEU A 27 5.49 -0.47 -15.21
CA LEU A 27 4.69 0.25 -14.22
C LEU A 27 5.26 1.65 -13.95
N ARG A 28 6.58 1.81 -13.81
CA ARG A 28 7.24 3.12 -13.70
C ARG A 28 6.91 4.04 -14.85
N TYR A 29 6.93 3.50 -16.07
CA TYR A 29 6.54 4.27 -17.26
C TYR A 29 5.08 4.74 -17.16
N CYS A 30 4.17 3.85 -16.75
CA CYS A 30 2.76 4.19 -16.56
C CYS A 30 2.56 5.27 -15.49
N TYR A 31 3.17 5.11 -14.33
CA TYR A 31 3.10 6.09 -13.24
C TYR A 31 3.65 7.47 -13.65
N LYS A 32 4.79 7.49 -14.36
CA LYS A 32 5.37 8.73 -14.89
C LYS A 32 4.41 9.46 -15.84
N LYS A 33 3.69 8.72 -16.70
CA LYS A 33 2.69 9.28 -17.62
C LYS A 33 1.50 9.90 -16.88
N LEU A 34 1.16 9.38 -15.71
CA LEU A 34 0.09 9.88 -14.85
C LEU A 34 0.55 10.97 -13.87
N GLY A 35 1.80 11.44 -14.01
CA GLY A 35 2.34 12.53 -13.20
C GLY A 35 2.80 12.11 -11.79
N TYR A 36 2.96 10.82 -11.52
CA TYR A 36 3.56 10.36 -10.26
C TYR A 36 5.07 10.60 -10.25
N LYS A 37 5.58 10.93 -9.08
CA LYS A 37 7.02 11.02 -8.80
C LYS A 37 7.43 9.81 -7.97
N GLU A 38 8.48 9.12 -8.41
CA GLU A 38 9.04 8.00 -7.66
C GLU A 38 9.79 8.52 -6.42
N ILE A 39 9.53 7.88 -5.29
CA ILE A 39 10.24 8.10 -4.04
C ILE A 39 10.83 6.78 -3.54
N ILE A 40 11.80 6.86 -2.66
CA ILE A 40 12.43 5.71 -2.02
C ILE A 40 12.43 5.94 -0.52
N THR A 41 11.92 4.98 0.23
CA THR A 41 11.88 5.02 1.68
C THR A 41 12.75 3.93 2.31
N PRO A 42 13.30 4.15 3.53
CA PRO A 42 14.04 3.13 4.26
C PRO A 42 13.21 1.87 4.49
N ASN A 43 13.88 0.72 4.66
CA ASN A 43 13.22 -0.54 5.01
C ASN A 43 13.10 -0.74 6.52
N LEU A 44 14.00 -0.14 7.29
CA LEU A 44 14.11 -0.30 8.74
C LEU A 44 13.65 0.97 9.46
N PHE A 45 12.71 0.82 10.38
CA PHE A 45 12.18 1.93 11.18
C PHE A 45 12.13 1.56 12.65
N ASN A 46 12.31 2.57 13.53
CA ASN A 46 12.02 2.45 14.94
C ASN A 46 10.51 2.23 15.14
N LYS A 47 10.13 1.41 16.13
CA LYS A 47 8.73 1.09 16.47
C LYS A 47 7.84 2.32 16.68
N LYS A 48 8.42 3.46 17.09
CA LYS A 48 7.70 4.73 17.31
C LYS A 48 6.91 5.20 16.09
N LEU A 49 7.39 4.88 14.86
CA LEU A 49 6.64 5.20 13.63
C LEU A 49 5.32 4.44 13.60
N TRP A 50 5.35 3.16 13.93
CA TRP A 50 4.18 2.28 13.90
C TRP A 50 3.20 2.58 15.04
N GLN A 51 3.71 2.96 16.20
CA GLN A 51 2.89 3.45 17.31
C GLN A 51 2.17 4.73 16.94
N THR A 52 2.89 5.71 16.38
CA THR A 52 2.31 7.00 15.95
C THR A 52 1.23 6.83 14.90
N SER A 53 1.39 5.88 13.99
CA SER A 53 0.44 5.63 12.90
C SER A 53 -0.71 4.67 13.28
N GLY A 54 -0.72 4.14 14.51
CA GLY A 54 -1.73 3.18 14.99
C GLY A 54 -1.60 1.77 14.42
N HIS A 55 -0.55 1.48 13.66
CA HIS A 55 -0.32 0.16 13.09
C HIS A 55 0.25 -0.83 14.10
N TRP A 56 0.96 -0.35 15.12
CA TRP A 56 1.58 -1.21 16.13
C TRP A 56 0.58 -2.15 16.78
N ASP A 57 -0.53 -1.64 17.26
CA ASP A 57 -1.53 -2.42 17.99
C ASP A 57 -2.25 -3.46 17.12
N LYS A 58 -2.28 -3.24 15.80
CA LYS A 58 -3.05 -4.08 14.86
C LYS A 58 -2.18 -5.02 14.03
N TYR A 59 -0.90 -4.69 13.83
CA TYR A 59 -0.03 -5.38 12.88
C TYR A 59 1.28 -5.89 13.50
N LYS A 60 1.51 -5.67 14.79
CA LYS A 60 2.75 -6.09 15.48
C LYS A 60 3.12 -7.55 15.22
N GLU A 61 2.15 -8.46 15.25
CA GLU A 61 2.37 -9.89 15.03
C GLU A 61 2.84 -10.20 13.61
N ASN A 62 2.48 -9.35 12.65
CA ASN A 62 2.87 -9.46 11.25
C ASN A 62 4.16 -8.69 10.91
N MET A 63 4.88 -8.18 11.89
CA MET A 63 6.12 -7.45 11.68
C MET A 63 7.34 -8.28 12.04
N PHE A 64 8.40 -8.19 11.25
CA PHE A 64 9.72 -8.65 11.66
C PHE A 64 10.34 -7.62 12.60
N LEU A 65 10.53 -8.00 13.86
CA LEU A 65 11.14 -7.16 14.88
C LEU A 65 12.64 -7.40 14.94
N ILE A 66 13.38 -6.33 15.13
CA ILE A 66 14.84 -6.33 15.23
C ILE A 66 15.22 -5.61 16.51
N HIS A 67 15.91 -6.30 17.41
CA HIS A 67 16.41 -5.73 18.65
C HIS A 67 17.88 -5.36 18.47
N LYS A 68 18.23 -4.13 18.81
CA LYS A 68 19.62 -3.68 18.86
C LYS A 68 20.30 -4.31 20.08
N GLN A 69 21.47 -4.89 19.88
CA GLN A 69 22.25 -5.54 20.94
C GLN A 69 23.06 -4.56 21.82
N TYR A 70 23.20 -3.31 21.41
CA TYR A 70 24.06 -2.31 22.07
C TYR A 70 23.35 -0.98 22.26
N ASP A 71 23.57 -0.41 23.44
CA ASP A 71 23.29 0.93 23.93
C ASP A 71 21.87 1.33 24.34
N GLY A 72 21.75 1.68 25.64
CA GLY A 72 20.71 2.57 26.18
C GLY A 72 19.35 1.95 26.45
N ASP A 73 18.39 2.76 26.68
CA ASP A 73 17.02 2.41 27.05
C ASP A 73 16.40 1.32 26.18
N GLU A 74 15.91 0.26 26.81
CA GLU A 74 15.27 -0.88 26.14
C GLU A 74 14.14 -0.46 25.19
N ASP A 75 13.46 0.65 25.48
CA ASP A 75 12.35 1.16 24.67
C ASP A 75 12.78 1.80 23.33
N ASP A 76 14.00 2.30 23.21
CA ASP A 76 14.51 2.89 21.97
C ASP A 76 15.19 1.89 21.02
N ASN A 77 15.36 0.65 21.45
CA ASN A 77 16.14 -0.37 20.76
C ASN A 77 15.30 -1.32 19.89
N GLU A 78 14.01 -1.12 19.80
CA GLU A 78 13.14 -1.96 18.99
C GLU A 78 12.87 -1.35 17.61
N TYR A 79 13.26 -2.06 16.58
CA TYR A 79 13.07 -1.69 15.18
C TYR A 79 12.23 -2.75 14.48
N SER A 80 11.67 -2.41 13.34
CA SER A 80 11.03 -3.38 12.46
C SER A 80 11.34 -3.12 10.99
N LEU A 81 11.28 -4.18 10.20
CA LEU A 81 11.19 -4.05 8.75
C LEU A 81 9.79 -3.55 8.38
N LYS A 82 9.69 -2.64 7.42
CA LYS A 82 8.40 -2.07 7.02
C LYS A 82 7.49 -3.13 6.40
N PRO A 83 6.26 -3.32 6.92
CA PRO A 83 5.25 -4.19 6.31
C PRO A 83 4.40 -3.47 5.27
N MET A 84 4.48 -2.13 5.21
CA MET A 84 3.76 -1.22 4.31
C MET A 84 4.48 0.13 4.20
N ASN A 85 4.15 0.90 3.15
CA ASN A 85 4.79 2.20 2.88
C ASN A 85 4.03 3.40 3.48
N CYS A 86 2.73 3.26 3.80
CA CYS A 86 1.86 4.37 4.22
C CYS A 86 2.45 5.27 5.30
N PRO A 87 2.95 4.76 6.45
CA PRO A 87 3.49 5.61 7.50
C PRO A 87 4.74 6.38 7.09
N SER A 88 5.61 5.78 6.25
CA SER A 88 6.82 6.44 5.76
C SER A 88 6.51 7.56 4.77
N HIS A 89 5.54 7.38 3.88
CA HIS A 89 5.08 8.42 2.96
C HIS A 89 4.44 9.60 3.73
N CYS A 90 3.61 9.31 4.73
CA CYS A 90 3.05 10.35 5.60
C CYS A 90 4.14 11.09 6.39
N LEU A 91 5.16 10.37 6.87
CA LEU A 91 6.31 10.98 7.55
C LEU A 91 7.08 11.93 6.62
N MET A 92 7.31 11.53 5.37
CA MET A 92 7.94 12.39 4.36
C MET A 92 7.08 13.62 4.09
N PHE A 93 5.77 13.44 3.84
CA PHE A 93 4.85 14.54 3.59
C PHE A 93 4.81 15.54 4.74
N LYS A 94 4.79 15.06 6.00
CA LYS A 94 4.84 15.90 7.20
C LYS A 94 6.09 16.80 7.27
N ARG A 95 7.19 16.41 6.63
CA ARG A 95 8.45 17.19 6.61
C ARG A 95 8.49 18.27 5.55
N LEU A 96 7.54 18.26 4.63
CA LEU A 96 7.46 19.26 3.57
C LEU A 96 6.57 20.42 4.01
N SER A 97 6.95 21.62 3.57
CA SER A 97 6.09 22.82 3.65
C SER A 97 5.33 22.94 2.34
N VAL A 98 4.20 22.23 2.25
CA VAL A 98 3.38 22.15 1.02
C VAL A 98 2.25 23.16 1.07
N SER A 99 2.13 23.97 0.02
CA SER A 99 0.93 24.79 -0.21
C SER A 99 -0.21 23.95 -0.78
N TYR A 100 -1.46 24.27 -0.42
CA TYR A 100 -2.63 23.62 -1.03
C TYR A 100 -2.67 23.73 -2.56
N ARG A 101 -1.98 24.74 -3.14
CA ARG A 101 -1.87 24.93 -4.60
C ARG A 101 -0.95 23.93 -5.29
N GLU A 102 -0.12 23.20 -4.51
CA GLU A 102 0.78 22.17 -5.01
C GLU A 102 0.12 20.80 -5.05
N LEU A 103 -1.09 20.68 -4.47
CA LEU A 103 -1.88 19.46 -4.48
C LEU A 103 -2.60 19.28 -5.83
N PRO A 104 -2.77 18.06 -6.31
CA PRO A 104 -2.40 16.82 -5.66
C PRO A 104 -0.91 16.47 -5.82
N ILE A 105 -0.31 15.91 -4.75
CA ILE A 105 1.02 15.30 -4.79
C ILE A 105 0.86 13.79 -4.89
N ARG A 106 1.46 13.21 -5.93
CA ARG A 106 1.40 11.77 -6.22
C ARG A 106 2.78 11.17 -6.12
N TRP A 107 2.97 10.27 -5.17
CA TRP A 107 4.23 9.55 -4.95
C TRP A 107 4.05 8.06 -5.16
N ALA A 108 4.99 7.44 -5.88
CA ALA A 108 5.05 6.00 -6.07
C ALA A 108 6.34 5.44 -5.44
N ASP A 109 6.24 4.31 -4.76
CA ASP A 109 7.36 3.61 -4.13
C ASP A 109 7.32 2.12 -4.53
N PHE A 110 8.37 1.66 -5.20
CA PHE A 110 8.55 0.27 -5.60
C PHE A 110 9.43 -0.50 -4.61
N GLY A 111 9.53 0.00 -3.38
CA GLY A 111 10.36 -0.56 -2.33
C GLY A 111 9.91 -1.93 -1.84
N VAL A 112 10.85 -2.63 -1.21
CA VAL A 112 10.62 -3.95 -0.65
C VAL A 112 9.86 -3.84 0.66
N LEU A 113 8.89 -4.73 0.85
CA LEU A 113 8.10 -4.89 2.06
C LEU A 113 8.35 -6.27 2.68
N HIS A 114 8.15 -6.35 3.99
CA HIS A 114 8.34 -7.60 4.73
C HIS A 114 7.16 -7.82 5.69
N ARG A 115 6.55 -9.00 5.61
CA ARG A 115 5.49 -9.42 6.53
C ARG A 115 5.82 -10.76 7.16
N ASN A 116 5.73 -10.85 8.48
CA ASN A 116 5.94 -12.09 9.21
C ASN A 116 4.73 -13.01 9.09
N GLU A 117 4.46 -13.46 7.87
CA GLU A 117 3.37 -14.39 7.58
C GLU A 117 3.65 -15.75 8.23
N LEU A 118 2.59 -16.39 8.73
CA LEU A 118 2.68 -17.76 9.26
C LEU A 118 3.12 -18.72 8.15
N SER A 119 3.98 -19.69 8.49
CA SER A 119 4.50 -20.65 7.50
C SER A 119 3.41 -21.41 6.76
N GLY A 120 2.31 -21.79 7.44
CA GLY A 120 1.19 -22.49 6.82
C GLY A 120 0.31 -21.61 5.91
N ALA A 121 0.50 -20.28 5.92
CA ALA A 121 -0.24 -19.36 5.05
C ALA A 121 0.51 -19.03 3.76
N LEU A 122 1.78 -19.42 3.64
CA LEU A 122 2.60 -19.13 2.47
C LEU A 122 2.09 -19.87 1.23
N THR A 123 1.94 -19.17 0.11
CA THR A 123 1.39 -19.73 -1.12
C THR A 123 2.05 -19.13 -2.34
N GLY A 124 2.92 -19.89 -3.01
CA GLY A 124 3.59 -19.50 -4.25
C GLY A 124 4.18 -18.08 -4.18
N LEU A 125 3.85 -17.25 -5.17
CA LEU A 125 4.22 -15.82 -5.20
C LEU A 125 3.12 -14.89 -4.66
N THR A 126 1.95 -15.44 -4.31
CA THR A 126 0.79 -14.62 -3.91
C THR A 126 0.79 -14.27 -2.43
N ARG A 127 1.34 -15.14 -1.57
CA ARG A 127 1.50 -14.86 -0.14
C ARG A 127 2.90 -15.25 0.32
N VAL A 128 3.72 -14.25 0.50
CA VAL A 128 5.15 -14.35 0.78
C VAL A 128 5.55 -13.42 1.92
N ARG A 129 6.76 -13.59 2.48
CA ARG A 129 7.27 -12.75 3.57
C ARG A 129 8.05 -11.54 3.07
N ARG A 130 8.64 -11.64 1.88
CA ARG A 130 9.36 -10.54 1.22
C ARG A 130 8.74 -10.31 -0.16
N PHE A 131 8.25 -9.11 -0.44
CA PHE A 131 7.61 -8.76 -1.71
C PHE A 131 7.81 -7.27 -2.04
N GLN A 132 7.39 -6.88 -3.23
CA GLN A 132 7.32 -5.49 -3.67
C GLN A 132 5.89 -5.19 -4.12
N GLN A 133 5.49 -3.95 -3.95
CA GLN A 133 4.24 -3.43 -4.51
C GLN A 133 4.59 -2.26 -5.42
N ASP A 134 3.76 -1.98 -6.40
CA ASP A 134 3.69 -0.71 -7.07
C ASP A 134 2.79 0.22 -6.25
N ASP A 135 3.26 0.56 -5.07
CA ASP A 135 2.50 1.33 -4.09
C ASP A 135 2.58 2.82 -4.37
N ALA A 136 1.47 3.52 -4.21
CA ALA A 136 1.43 4.96 -4.38
C ALA A 136 0.55 5.64 -3.35
N HIS A 137 0.92 6.86 -2.98
CA HIS A 137 0.13 7.72 -2.10
C HIS A 137 -0.13 9.06 -2.78
N ILE A 138 -1.40 9.46 -2.76
CA ILE A 138 -1.88 10.71 -3.32
C ILE A 138 -2.33 11.60 -2.17
N PHE A 139 -1.63 12.72 -1.99
CA PHE A 139 -2.00 13.75 -1.04
C PHE A 139 -2.79 14.81 -1.80
N CYS A 140 -4.08 14.95 -1.48
CA CYS A 140 -5.00 15.80 -2.23
C CYS A 140 -6.04 16.43 -1.32
N THR A 141 -6.75 17.45 -1.81
CA THR A 141 -7.93 17.99 -1.13
C THR A 141 -9.16 17.10 -1.36
N LEU A 142 -10.21 17.26 -0.55
CA LEU A 142 -11.45 16.48 -0.72
C LEU A 142 -12.11 16.71 -2.09
N GLU A 143 -11.99 17.91 -2.66
CA GLU A 143 -12.50 18.25 -3.99
C GLU A 143 -11.77 17.52 -5.11
N GLN A 144 -10.49 17.15 -4.87
CA GLN A 144 -9.66 16.45 -5.85
C GLN A 144 -9.87 14.93 -5.82
N VAL A 145 -10.41 14.37 -4.74
CA VAL A 145 -10.55 12.90 -4.55
C VAL A 145 -11.30 12.26 -5.72
N ASP A 146 -12.39 12.91 -6.17
CA ASP A 146 -13.22 12.38 -7.27
C ASP A 146 -12.41 12.15 -8.54
N LYS A 147 -11.55 13.11 -8.90
CA LYS A 147 -10.68 12.99 -10.08
C LYS A 147 -9.56 11.98 -9.88
N GLU A 148 -8.97 11.91 -8.70
CA GLU A 148 -7.90 10.98 -8.41
C GLU A 148 -8.38 9.52 -8.46
N ILE A 149 -9.60 9.24 -8.00
CA ILE A 149 -10.21 7.91 -8.11
C ILE A 149 -10.51 7.56 -9.58
N GLU A 150 -11.01 8.51 -10.36
CA GLU A 150 -11.24 8.30 -11.80
C GLU A 150 -9.93 7.94 -12.52
N ASP A 151 -8.86 8.69 -12.29
CA ASP A 151 -7.54 8.46 -12.88
C ASP A 151 -6.97 7.10 -12.45
N TYR A 152 -7.15 6.71 -11.17
CA TYR A 152 -6.78 5.39 -10.68
C TYR A 152 -7.53 4.27 -11.40
N LEU A 153 -8.85 4.36 -11.53
CA LEU A 153 -9.65 3.34 -12.21
C LEU A 153 -9.30 3.23 -13.71
N TYR A 154 -9.01 4.36 -14.34
CA TYR A 154 -8.49 4.35 -15.71
C TYR A 154 -7.14 3.64 -15.81
N PHE A 155 -6.21 3.93 -14.90
CA PHE A 155 -4.92 3.27 -14.82
C PHE A 155 -5.06 1.76 -14.61
N LEU A 156 -5.83 1.35 -13.61
CA LEU A 156 -6.13 -0.04 -13.31
C LEU A 156 -6.60 -0.79 -14.58
N LYS A 157 -7.63 -0.24 -15.24
CA LYS A 157 -8.18 -0.84 -16.47
C LYS A 157 -7.12 -0.97 -17.56
N LYS A 158 -6.26 0.04 -17.74
CA LYS A 158 -5.20 0.00 -18.76
C LYS A 158 -4.15 -1.07 -18.47
N VAL A 159 -3.72 -1.20 -17.23
CA VAL A 159 -2.73 -2.22 -16.84
C VAL A 159 -3.32 -3.61 -17.00
N TYR A 160 -4.54 -3.85 -16.50
CA TYR A 160 -5.18 -5.17 -16.58
C TYR A 160 -5.48 -5.58 -18.02
N GLN A 161 -5.93 -4.67 -18.87
CA GLN A 161 -6.12 -4.92 -20.31
C GLN A 161 -4.81 -5.32 -21.00
N HIS A 162 -3.67 -4.73 -20.59
CA HIS A 162 -2.37 -5.08 -21.17
C HIS A 162 -1.99 -6.55 -20.91
N PHE A 163 -2.44 -7.11 -19.79
CA PHE A 163 -2.21 -8.51 -19.42
C PHE A 163 -3.39 -9.43 -19.73
N ASN A 164 -4.45 -8.94 -20.37
CA ASN A 164 -5.71 -9.66 -20.57
C ASN A 164 -6.33 -10.22 -19.28
N PHE A 165 -6.22 -9.46 -18.19
CA PHE A 165 -6.84 -9.82 -16.92
C PHE A 165 -8.27 -9.28 -16.87
N GLU A 166 -9.17 -10.14 -16.43
CA GLU A 166 -10.50 -9.76 -15.97
C GLU A 166 -10.44 -9.47 -14.47
N PHE A 167 -11.29 -8.58 -14.00
CA PHE A 167 -11.33 -8.23 -12.58
C PHE A 167 -12.75 -7.86 -12.14
N GLU A 168 -13.02 -8.09 -10.88
CA GLU A 168 -14.19 -7.62 -10.15
C GLU A 168 -13.78 -6.55 -9.17
N VAL A 169 -14.74 -5.71 -8.78
CA VAL A 169 -14.51 -4.60 -7.85
C VAL A 169 -15.44 -4.68 -6.66
N GLU A 170 -14.89 -4.55 -5.47
CA GLU A 170 -15.67 -4.44 -4.23
C GLU A 170 -15.43 -3.09 -3.58
N LEU A 171 -16.50 -2.45 -3.10
CA LEU A 171 -16.42 -1.34 -2.17
C LEU A 171 -16.51 -1.89 -0.74
N SER A 172 -15.39 -1.85 -0.03
CA SER A 172 -15.33 -2.20 1.38
C SER A 172 -15.59 -0.97 2.24
N THR A 173 -16.70 -1.00 2.96
CA THR A 173 -17.21 0.13 3.75
C THR A 173 -16.66 0.14 5.17
N ARG A 174 -17.05 1.15 5.95
CA ARG A 174 -16.57 1.42 7.30
C ARG A 174 -16.76 0.22 8.23
N PRO A 175 -15.67 -0.22 8.92
CA PRO A 175 -15.75 -1.27 9.95
C PRO A 175 -16.33 -0.72 11.26
N GLU A 176 -16.67 -1.61 12.19
CA GLU A 176 -17.15 -1.22 13.53
C GLU A 176 -16.13 -0.35 14.28
N LYS A 177 -14.84 -0.69 14.18
CA LYS A 177 -13.74 0.04 14.82
C LYS A 177 -12.99 0.85 13.78
N TYR A 178 -13.22 2.14 13.74
CA TYR A 178 -12.60 3.07 12.80
C TYR A 178 -12.08 4.33 13.51
N ILE A 179 -11.27 5.11 12.83
CA ILE A 179 -10.79 6.42 13.26
C ILE A 179 -11.37 7.53 12.35
N GLY A 180 -11.37 8.76 12.84
CA GLY A 180 -11.80 9.92 12.08
C GLY A 180 -13.31 10.25 12.25
N ASN A 181 -13.77 11.22 11.47
CA ASN A 181 -15.12 11.74 11.52
C ASN A 181 -16.05 10.93 10.60
N ILE A 182 -17.25 10.60 11.09
CA ILE A 182 -18.26 9.84 10.35
C ILE A 182 -18.71 10.54 9.05
N GLU A 183 -18.76 11.87 9.05
CA GLU A 183 -19.16 12.63 7.86
C GLU A 183 -18.14 12.47 6.72
N ASN A 184 -16.84 12.47 7.06
CA ASN A 184 -15.79 12.21 6.09
C ASN A 184 -15.84 10.78 5.55
N TRP A 185 -16.18 9.80 6.40
CA TRP A 185 -16.40 8.43 5.98
C TRP A 185 -17.54 8.31 4.97
N ASN A 186 -18.71 8.87 5.32
CA ASN A 186 -19.89 8.83 4.47
C ASN A 186 -19.61 9.48 3.12
N LYS A 187 -18.94 10.65 3.10
CA LYS A 187 -18.56 11.33 1.87
C LYS A 187 -17.57 10.52 1.02
N ALA A 188 -16.58 9.91 1.65
CA ALA A 188 -15.61 9.06 0.94
C ALA A 188 -16.27 7.83 0.34
N GLU A 189 -17.12 7.12 1.10
CA GLU A 189 -17.87 5.96 0.60
C GLU A 189 -18.79 6.33 -0.57
N GLU A 190 -19.47 7.48 -0.49
CA GLU A 190 -20.31 7.97 -1.58
C GLU A 190 -19.51 8.25 -2.85
N ILE A 191 -18.36 8.93 -2.74
CA ILE A 191 -17.48 9.18 -3.88
C ILE A 191 -17.03 7.87 -4.52
N LEU A 192 -16.53 6.93 -3.70
CA LEU A 192 -16.07 5.63 -4.22
C LEU A 192 -17.20 4.87 -4.90
N LYS A 193 -18.37 4.79 -4.27
CA LYS A 193 -19.55 4.13 -4.81
C LYS A 193 -19.95 4.70 -6.17
N ASN A 194 -20.01 6.03 -6.28
CA ASN A 194 -20.38 6.68 -7.53
C ASN A 194 -19.39 6.38 -8.66
N LYS A 195 -18.10 6.25 -8.35
CA LYS A 195 -17.07 5.96 -9.36
C LYS A 195 -17.04 4.50 -9.81
N ILE A 196 -17.28 3.55 -8.93
CA ILE A 196 -17.23 2.13 -9.30
C ILE A 196 -18.52 1.65 -10.01
N GLN A 197 -19.61 2.39 -9.95
CA GLN A 197 -20.87 2.05 -10.65
C GLN A 197 -20.70 1.84 -12.16
N ILE A 198 -19.68 2.44 -12.76
CA ILE A 198 -19.40 2.28 -14.20
C ILE A 198 -18.66 0.96 -14.52
N ILE A 199 -18.24 0.22 -13.50
CA ILE A 199 -17.53 -1.05 -13.66
C ILE A 199 -18.57 -2.17 -13.60
N PRO A 200 -18.63 -3.06 -14.59
CA PRO A 200 -19.48 -4.24 -14.51
C PRO A 200 -19.15 -5.12 -13.30
N ASN A 201 -20.15 -5.72 -12.70
CA ASN A 201 -19.98 -6.70 -11.61
C ASN A 201 -19.31 -6.16 -10.33
N TRP A 202 -19.55 -4.89 -10.00
CA TRP A 202 -19.13 -4.38 -8.70
C TRP A 202 -20.12 -4.78 -7.59
N ARG A 203 -19.62 -4.88 -6.35
CA ARG A 203 -20.45 -5.16 -5.16
C ARG A 203 -19.97 -4.40 -3.94
N VAL A 204 -20.82 -4.31 -2.92
CA VAL A 204 -20.49 -3.76 -1.61
C VAL A 204 -20.05 -4.91 -0.69
N ASN A 205 -18.96 -4.72 0.02
CA ASN A 205 -18.49 -5.57 1.11
C ASN A 205 -18.57 -4.76 2.41
N GLU A 206 -19.67 -4.95 3.13
CA GLU A 206 -19.96 -4.14 4.31
C GLU A 206 -19.01 -4.43 5.47
N GLY A 207 -18.46 -3.37 6.06
CA GLY A 207 -17.63 -3.45 7.27
C GLY A 207 -16.18 -3.94 7.05
N ASP A 208 -15.75 -4.16 5.81
CA ASP A 208 -14.41 -4.67 5.48
C ASP A 208 -13.40 -3.55 5.10
N GLY A 209 -13.77 -2.31 5.26
CA GLY A 209 -12.88 -1.16 5.06
C GLY A 209 -11.69 -1.17 6.02
N ALA A 210 -10.64 -0.45 5.66
CA ALA A 210 -9.52 -0.26 6.58
C ALA A 210 -9.96 0.60 7.78
N PHE A 211 -9.32 0.46 8.92
CA PHE A 211 -9.71 1.25 10.10
C PHE A 211 -9.60 2.76 9.91
N TYR A 212 -8.89 3.21 8.90
CA TYR A 212 -8.62 4.63 8.58
C TYR A 212 -9.38 5.13 7.35
N GLY A 213 -10.02 4.28 6.55
CA GLY A 213 -10.78 4.70 5.37
C GLY A 213 -11.44 3.55 4.61
N PRO A 214 -12.47 3.85 3.80
CA PRO A 214 -13.05 2.87 2.88
C PRO A 214 -12.03 2.50 1.80
N LYS A 215 -12.22 1.35 1.16
CA LYS A 215 -11.32 0.89 0.11
C LYS A 215 -12.07 0.31 -1.08
N ILE A 216 -11.43 0.35 -2.24
CA ILE A 216 -11.81 -0.41 -3.41
C ILE A 216 -10.89 -1.62 -3.47
N ASP A 217 -11.45 -2.82 -3.36
CA ASP A 217 -10.74 -4.08 -3.54
C ASP A 217 -10.95 -4.56 -4.98
N VAL A 218 -9.85 -4.98 -5.62
CA VAL A 218 -9.84 -5.52 -6.98
C VAL A 218 -9.49 -7.00 -6.88
N LYS A 219 -10.32 -7.87 -7.47
CA LYS A 219 -10.19 -9.32 -7.43
C LYS A 219 -10.11 -9.92 -8.83
#